data_31b5dda786ae11fdaf2df179e40b27d7
#
_entry.id   31b5dda786ae11fdaf2df179e40b27d7
#
_cell.length_a   1.000
_cell.length_b   1.000
_cell.length_c   1.000
_cell.angle_alpha   90.00
_cell.angle_beta   90.00
_cell.angle_gamma   90.00
#
_symmetry.space_group_name_H-M   'P 1'
#
loop_
_entity.id
_entity.type
_entity.pdbx_description
1 polymer ?
#
loop_
_entity_poly.entity_id
_entity_poly.type
_entity_poly.pdbx_seq_one_letter_code
_entity_poly.pdbx_strand_id
1 'polypeptide(L)'
;MAGQNKEGAENMKPYKILIIEDDPVIQGEMETLLRGNGYTAVSVKDFSKVTDTFKAEEPHLILLDIKLPNESGFSICSKIRSISNVPIVFVTSCNTDMDELNSIMLGGDAFITKPYNTAILLAKIAALLRRVYASEQSEILTWNDATLHLESSMI
;
A
#
# COMPACT_ATOMS: atom_id res chain seq x y z
N MET A 1 9.01 4.58 30.43
CA MET A 1 9.65 5.58 29.90
C MET A 1 9.20 6.02 28.53
N ALA A 2 8.42 7.06 28.53
CA ALA A 2 7.86 7.60 27.31
C ALA A 2 8.92 8.04 26.29
N GLY A 3 10.06 8.52 26.77
CA GLY A 3 11.13 8.97 25.88
C GLY A 3 11.75 7.85 25.06
N GLN A 4 11.93 6.70 25.65
CA GLN A 4 12.49 5.56 24.92
C GLN A 4 11.54 5.04 23.84
N ASN A 5 10.24 5.03 24.14
CA ASN A 5 9.24 4.63 23.17
C ASN A 5 9.18 5.59 21.99
N LYS A 6 9.35 6.87 22.26
CA LYS A 6 9.41 7.88 21.21
C LYS A 6 10.62 7.70 20.30
N GLU A 7 11.76 7.40 20.88
CA GLU A 7 12.96 7.17 20.09
C GLU A 7 12.81 5.94 19.21
N GLY A 8 12.25 4.86 19.75
CA GLY A 8 11.96 3.68 18.95
C GLY A 8 10.97 3.96 17.83
N ALA A 9 9.93 4.75 18.11
CA ALA A 9 8.94 5.12 17.11
C ALA A 9 9.53 6.04 16.03
N GLU A 10 10.45 6.94 16.40
CA GLU A 10 11.11 7.79 15.43
C GLU A 10 12.02 7.02 14.48
N ASN A 11 12.70 5.99 15.00
CA ASN A 11 13.55 5.15 14.17
C ASN A 11 12.76 4.26 13.24
N MET A 12 11.52 3.95 13.60
CA MET A 12 10.61 3.16 12.77
C MET A 12 9.58 4.09 12.15
N LYS A 13 9.98 4.79 11.10
CA LYS A 13 9.07 5.69 10.41
C LYS A 13 7.84 4.94 9.95
N PRO A 14 6.64 5.50 10.17
CA PRO A 14 5.42 4.84 9.71
C PRO A 14 5.38 4.79 8.20
N TYR A 15 4.85 3.69 7.67
CA TYR A 15 4.61 3.61 6.25
C TYR A 15 3.48 4.54 5.85
N LYS A 16 3.64 5.17 4.69
CA LYS A 16 2.65 6.08 4.14
C LYS A 16 1.81 5.35 3.10
N ILE A 17 0.50 5.45 3.23
CA ILE A 17 -0.45 4.83 2.31
C ILE A 17 -1.23 5.93 1.60
N LEU A 18 -1.22 5.88 0.27
CA LEU A 18 -1.99 6.80 -0.56
C LEU A 18 -3.33 6.16 -0.89
N ILE A 19 -4.42 6.86 -0.59
CA ILE A 19 -5.78 6.40 -0.84
C ILE A 19 -6.32 7.09 -2.09
N ILE A 20 -6.70 6.30 -3.09
CA ILE A 20 -7.30 6.80 -4.32
C ILE A 20 -8.72 6.27 -4.39
N GLU A 21 -9.62 6.99 -3.76
CA GLU A 21 -11.03 6.68 -3.56
C GLU A 21 -11.80 8.00 -3.59
N ASP A 22 -12.84 8.10 -4.41
CA ASP A 22 -13.55 9.36 -4.55
C ASP A 22 -14.74 9.55 -3.60
N ASP A 23 -15.20 8.48 -2.94
CA ASP A 23 -16.27 8.58 -1.94
C ASP A 23 -15.68 9.14 -0.64
N PRO A 24 -16.10 10.33 -0.19
CA PRO A 24 -15.51 10.96 0.99
C PRO A 24 -15.78 10.19 2.29
N VAL A 25 -16.88 9.45 2.37
CA VAL A 25 -17.18 8.63 3.55
C VAL A 25 -16.20 7.47 3.64
N ILE A 26 -15.98 6.79 2.53
CA ILE A 26 -15.03 5.67 2.48
C ILE A 26 -13.60 6.16 2.70
N GLN A 27 -13.22 7.29 2.11
CA GLN A 27 -11.92 7.91 2.37
C GLN A 27 -11.70 8.11 3.87
N GLY A 28 -12.67 8.72 4.54
CA GLY A 28 -12.57 9.00 5.97
C GLY A 28 -12.45 7.74 6.81
N GLU A 29 -13.21 6.71 6.46
CA GLU A 29 -13.14 5.42 7.16
C GLU A 29 -11.77 4.77 6.97
N MET A 30 -11.24 4.78 5.76
CA MET A 30 -9.92 4.24 5.47
C MET A 30 -8.83 5.01 6.20
N GLU A 31 -8.90 6.34 6.17
CA GLU A 31 -7.92 7.19 6.88
C GLU A 31 -7.90 6.88 8.37
N THR A 32 -9.08 6.80 8.97
CA THR A 32 -9.20 6.50 10.41
C THR A 32 -8.64 5.12 10.74
N LEU A 33 -8.99 4.13 9.93
CA LEU A 33 -8.53 2.76 10.12
C LEU A 33 -7.00 2.67 10.02
N LEU A 34 -6.43 3.26 9.00
CA LEU A 34 -4.99 3.18 8.76
C LEU A 34 -4.21 3.94 9.82
N ARG A 35 -4.64 5.15 10.17
CA ARG A 35 -3.98 5.93 11.22
C ARG A 35 -4.06 5.24 12.57
N GLY A 36 -5.19 4.61 12.86
CA GLY A 36 -5.35 3.84 14.10
C GLY A 36 -4.44 2.62 14.19
N ASN A 37 -3.88 2.19 13.06
CA ASN A 37 -2.97 1.05 12.99
C ASN A 37 -1.52 1.46 12.72
N GLY A 38 -1.19 2.74 12.91
CA GLY A 38 0.18 3.20 12.87
C GLY A 38 0.69 3.66 11.50
N TYR A 39 -0.19 3.76 10.52
CA TYR A 39 0.17 4.23 9.19
C TYR A 39 -0.09 5.72 9.04
N THR A 40 0.68 6.37 8.16
CA THR A 40 0.32 7.68 7.64
C THR A 40 -0.61 7.47 6.46
N ALA A 41 -1.73 8.16 6.41
CA ALA A 41 -2.70 8.01 5.33
C ALA A 41 -2.97 9.35 4.67
N VAL A 42 -2.88 9.37 3.35
CA VAL A 42 -3.13 10.57 2.54
C VAL A 42 -4.11 10.19 1.44
N SER A 43 -5.17 10.97 1.28
CA SER A 43 -6.14 10.76 0.21
C SER A 43 -5.89 11.72 -0.94
N VAL A 44 -6.05 11.25 -2.16
CA VAL A 44 -6.03 12.10 -3.34
C VAL A 44 -7.24 13.03 -3.29
N LYS A 45 -7.03 14.32 -3.49
CA LYS A 45 -8.10 15.31 -3.51
C LYS A 45 -8.47 15.75 -4.92
N ASP A 46 -7.50 15.89 -5.78
CA ASP A 46 -7.70 16.29 -7.18
C ASP A 46 -7.43 15.10 -8.10
N PHE A 47 -8.52 14.51 -8.61
CA PHE A 47 -8.43 13.30 -9.44
C PHE A 47 -7.92 13.57 -10.85
N SER A 48 -7.72 14.82 -11.21
CA SER A 48 -7.04 15.16 -12.46
C SER A 48 -5.52 15.14 -12.30
N LYS A 49 -5.03 15.02 -11.05
CA LYS A 49 -3.59 15.08 -10.72
C LYS A 49 -3.14 13.91 -9.86
N VAL A 50 -3.69 12.72 -10.11
CA VAL A 50 -3.36 11.54 -9.30
C VAL A 50 -1.88 11.19 -9.38
N THR A 51 -1.31 11.18 -10.58
CA THR A 51 0.10 10.84 -10.77
C THR A 51 1.02 11.89 -10.12
N ASP A 52 0.65 13.16 -10.22
CA ASP A 52 1.43 14.23 -9.57
C ASP A 52 1.39 14.08 -8.05
N THR A 53 0.23 13.75 -7.50
CA THR A 53 0.08 13.50 -6.07
C THR A 53 0.92 12.30 -5.64
N PHE A 54 0.91 11.22 -6.41
CA PHE A 54 1.72 10.05 -6.16
C PHE A 54 3.22 10.42 -6.08
N LYS A 55 3.69 11.17 -7.05
CA LYS A 55 5.10 11.58 -7.09
C LYS A 55 5.47 12.46 -5.90
N ALA A 56 4.57 13.38 -5.51
CA ALA A 56 4.83 14.30 -4.41
C ALA A 56 4.82 13.59 -3.06
N GLU A 57 3.90 12.66 -2.87
CA GLU A 57 3.72 11.99 -1.58
C GLU A 57 4.69 10.84 -1.34
N GLU A 58 5.20 10.22 -2.39
CA GLU A 58 6.11 9.07 -2.30
C GLU A 58 5.59 8.00 -1.34
N PRO A 59 4.38 7.46 -1.59
CA PRO A 59 3.80 6.48 -0.66
C PRO A 59 4.50 5.13 -0.74
N HIS A 60 4.37 4.35 0.32
CA HIS A 60 4.88 3.00 0.37
C HIS A 60 3.90 1.98 -0.19
N LEU A 61 2.62 2.34 -0.26
CA LEU A 61 1.56 1.47 -0.76
C LEU A 61 0.39 2.33 -1.21
N ILE A 62 -0.36 1.84 -2.19
CA ILE A 62 -1.54 2.54 -2.72
C ILE A 62 -2.76 1.67 -2.54
N LEU A 63 -3.85 2.26 -2.02
CA LEU A 63 -5.20 1.69 -2.10
C LEU A 63 -5.92 2.38 -3.25
N LEU A 64 -6.42 1.61 -4.19
CA LEU A 64 -6.90 2.14 -5.46
C LEU A 64 -8.26 1.55 -5.83
N ASP A 65 -9.25 2.41 -6.05
CA ASP A 65 -10.54 2.00 -6.60
C ASP A 65 -10.48 1.99 -8.12
N ILE A 66 -11.35 1.22 -8.74
CA ILE A 66 -11.46 1.14 -10.20
C ILE A 66 -12.31 2.29 -10.75
N LYS A 67 -13.50 2.51 -10.18
CA LYS A 67 -14.40 3.57 -10.66
C LYS A 67 -14.06 4.89 -10.01
N LEU A 68 -13.42 5.75 -10.79
CA LEU A 68 -12.98 7.06 -10.33
C LEU A 68 -13.35 8.12 -11.36
N PRO A 69 -13.47 9.41 -10.95
CA PRO A 69 -13.63 10.48 -11.92
C PRO A 69 -12.37 10.66 -12.74
N ASN A 70 -12.49 11.20 -13.92
CA ASN A 70 -11.44 11.49 -14.90
C ASN A 70 -10.87 10.25 -15.60
N GLU A 71 -10.38 9.25 -14.86
CA GLU A 71 -9.88 8.02 -15.46
C GLU A 71 -10.09 6.84 -14.52
N SER A 72 -10.08 5.64 -15.06
CA SER A 72 -10.29 4.44 -14.25
C SER A 72 -9.06 4.12 -13.41
N GLY A 73 -9.28 3.35 -12.34
CA GLY A 73 -8.17 2.84 -11.54
C GLY A 73 -7.23 1.96 -12.33
N PHE A 74 -7.72 1.26 -13.35
CA PHE A 74 -6.86 0.47 -14.25
C PHE A 74 -5.86 1.35 -14.99
N SER A 75 -6.33 2.49 -15.50
CA SER A 75 -5.46 3.45 -16.19
C SER A 75 -4.43 4.03 -15.24
N ILE A 76 -4.86 4.38 -14.03
CA ILE A 76 -3.96 4.91 -13.00
C ILE A 76 -2.89 3.88 -12.64
N CYS A 77 -3.28 2.61 -12.44
CA CYS A 77 -2.35 1.54 -12.13
C CYS A 77 -1.29 1.41 -13.22
N SER A 78 -1.72 1.42 -14.47
CA SER A 78 -0.81 1.31 -15.62
C SER A 78 0.19 2.47 -15.65
N LYS A 79 -0.27 3.69 -15.40
CA LYS A 79 0.61 4.86 -15.35
C LYS A 79 1.61 4.78 -14.21
N ILE A 80 1.17 4.37 -13.04
CA ILE A 80 2.05 4.23 -11.88
C ILE A 80 3.08 3.14 -12.13
N ARG A 81 2.67 2.02 -12.72
CA ARG A 81 3.59 0.92 -13.03
C ARG A 81 4.66 1.30 -14.04
N SER A 82 4.40 2.28 -14.88
CA SER A 82 5.43 2.77 -15.81
C SER A 82 6.58 3.50 -15.11
N ILE A 83 6.39 3.91 -13.86
CA ILE A 83 7.37 4.70 -13.11
C ILE A 83 7.72 4.13 -11.73
N SER A 84 7.02 3.10 -11.25
CA SER A 84 7.22 2.61 -9.89
C SER A 84 6.74 1.18 -9.71
N ASN A 85 7.39 0.47 -8.80
CA ASN A 85 6.97 -0.86 -8.35
C ASN A 85 6.24 -0.82 -7.00
N VAL A 86 5.76 0.35 -6.59
CA VAL A 86 5.03 0.49 -5.32
C VAL A 86 3.88 -0.50 -5.26
N PRO A 87 3.67 -1.18 -4.11
CA PRO A 87 2.55 -2.11 -4.01
C PRO A 87 1.21 -1.40 -4.15
N ILE A 88 0.32 -2.00 -4.94
CA ILE A 88 -1.03 -1.48 -5.21
C ILE A 88 -2.05 -2.53 -4.80
N VAL A 89 -2.97 -2.13 -3.92
CA VAL A 89 -4.11 -2.94 -3.50
C VAL A 89 -5.36 -2.31 -4.09
N PHE A 90 -6.06 -3.05 -4.97
CA PHE A 90 -7.35 -2.60 -5.46
C PHE A 90 -8.41 -2.85 -4.40
N VAL A 91 -9.19 -1.83 -4.07
CA VAL A 91 -10.31 -1.91 -3.13
C VAL A 91 -11.52 -1.32 -3.85
N THR A 92 -12.43 -2.17 -4.30
CA THR A 92 -13.45 -1.74 -5.27
C THR A 92 -14.74 -2.52 -5.13
N SER A 93 -15.85 -1.91 -5.56
CA SER A 93 -17.13 -2.61 -5.71
C SER A 93 -17.24 -3.31 -7.07
N CYS A 94 -16.31 -3.08 -7.99
CA CYS A 94 -16.22 -3.82 -9.24
C CYS A 94 -15.64 -5.19 -8.94
N ASN A 95 -16.48 -6.21 -8.93
CA ASN A 95 -16.12 -7.51 -8.38
C ASN A 95 -16.28 -8.68 -9.35
N THR A 96 -16.25 -8.44 -10.65
CA THR A 96 -16.29 -9.52 -11.61
C THR A 96 -14.92 -10.20 -11.71
N ASP A 97 -14.91 -11.44 -12.18
CA ASP A 97 -13.66 -12.16 -12.41
C ASP A 97 -12.76 -11.42 -13.41
N MET A 98 -13.35 -10.75 -14.38
CA MET A 98 -12.57 -9.94 -15.33
C MET A 98 -11.96 -8.72 -14.69
N ASP A 99 -12.65 -8.10 -13.75
CA ASP A 99 -12.09 -6.96 -13.00
C ASP A 99 -10.86 -7.41 -12.21
N GLU A 100 -10.97 -8.53 -11.52
CA GLU A 100 -9.85 -9.07 -10.76
C GLU A 100 -8.68 -9.44 -11.67
N LEU A 101 -8.97 -10.15 -12.78
CA LEU A 101 -7.94 -10.54 -13.74
C LEU A 101 -7.22 -9.30 -14.29
N ASN A 102 -7.97 -8.29 -14.70
CA ASN A 102 -7.39 -7.06 -15.25
C ASN A 102 -6.50 -6.37 -14.22
N SER A 103 -6.92 -6.33 -12.95
CA SER A 103 -6.13 -5.69 -11.90
C SER A 103 -4.79 -6.37 -11.70
N ILE A 104 -4.78 -7.70 -11.73
CA ILE A 104 -3.56 -8.48 -11.59
C ILE A 104 -2.65 -8.29 -12.82
N MET A 105 -3.22 -8.36 -14.01
CA MET A 105 -2.44 -8.24 -15.25
C MET A 105 -1.83 -6.87 -15.44
N LEU A 106 -2.47 -5.82 -14.89
CA LEU A 106 -1.94 -4.47 -14.95
C LEU A 106 -0.93 -4.17 -13.85
N GLY A 107 -0.68 -5.12 -12.97
CA GLY A 107 0.34 -5.00 -11.96
C GLY A 107 -0.16 -4.72 -10.55
N GLY A 108 -1.45 -4.95 -10.28
CA GLY A 108 -1.97 -4.90 -8.91
C GLY A 108 -1.43 -6.07 -8.09
N ASP A 109 -1.18 -5.82 -6.82
CA ASP A 109 -0.62 -6.83 -5.91
C ASP A 109 -1.68 -7.55 -5.10
N ALA A 110 -2.85 -6.95 -4.94
CA ALA A 110 -3.99 -7.56 -4.25
C ALA A 110 -5.28 -6.93 -4.75
N PHE A 111 -6.38 -7.66 -4.57
CA PHE A 111 -7.70 -7.23 -5.00
C PHE A 111 -8.69 -7.54 -3.88
N ILE A 112 -9.38 -6.51 -3.41
CA ILE A 112 -10.34 -6.61 -2.30
C ILE A 112 -11.66 -6.00 -2.75
N THR A 113 -12.77 -6.70 -2.52
CA THR A 113 -14.08 -6.20 -2.90
C THR A 113 -14.76 -5.49 -1.73
N LYS A 114 -15.50 -4.43 -2.04
CA LYS A 114 -16.34 -3.72 -1.06
C LYS A 114 -17.71 -4.41 -0.96
N PRO A 115 -18.30 -4.50 0.23
CA PRO A 115 -17.74 -4.07 1.52
C PRO A 115 -16.62 -5.04 1.96
N TYR A 116 -15.56 -4.50 2.49
CA TYR A 116 -14.40 -5.31 2.87
C TYR A 116 -14.34 -5.57 4.37
N ASN A 117 -13.68 -6.66 4.72
CA ASN A 117 -13.37 -6.96 6.11
C ASN A 117 -12.10 -6.17 6.48
N THR A 118 -12.20 -5.34 7.52
CA THR A 118 -11.09 -4.47 7.90
C THR A 118 -9.85 -5.26 8.33
N ALA A 119 -10.03 -6.39 9.01
CA ALA A 119 -8.90 -7.23 9.41
C ALA A 119 -8.18 -7.83 8.20
N ILE A 120 -8.93 -8.25 7.18
CA ILE A 120 -8.34 -8.78 5.96
C ILE A 120 -7.58 -7.69 5.19
N LEU A 121 -8.16 -6.50 5.09
CA LEU A 121 -7.49 -5.37 4.44
C LEU A 121 -6.17 -5.06 5.14
N LEU A 122 -6.20 -4.93 6.46
CA LEU A 122 -4.99 -4.63 7.24
C LEU A 122 -3.95 -5.74 7.13
N ALA A 123 -4.39 -7.00 7.12
CA ALA A 123 -3.48 -8.14 6.97
C ALA A 123 -2.79 -8.13 5.61
N LYS A 124 -3.52 -7.83 4.55
CA LYS A 124 -2.93 -7.76 3.20
C LYS A 124 -1.96 -6.59 3.07
N ILE A 125 -2.31 -5.44 3.64
CA ILE A 125 -1.41 -4.28 3.65
C ILE A 125 -0.12 -4.62 4.39
N ALA A 126 -0.22 -5.17 5.59
CA ALA A 126 0.95 -5.52 6.39
C ALA A 126 1.83 -6.55 5.69
N ALA A 127 1.22 -7.54 5.06
CA ALA A 127 1.97 -8.58 4.34
C ALA A 127 2.73 -8.00 3.15
N LEU A 128 2.10 -7.11 2.39
CA LEU A 128 2.76 -6.48 1.23
C LEU A 128 3.90 -5.57 1.67
N LEU A 129 3.69 -4.76 2.69
CA LEU A 129 4.73 -3.86 3.20
C LEU A 129 5.92 -4.66 3.73
N ARG A 130 5.66 -5.74 4.45
CA ARG A 130 6.72 -6.61 4.96
C ARG A 130 7.50 -7.24 3.81
N ARG A 131 6.81 -7.75 2.79
CA ARG A 131 7.46 -8.41 1.66
C ARG A 131 8.33 -7.45 0.87
N VAL A 132 7.86 -6.22 0.66
CA VAL A 132 8.57 -5.25 -0.18
C VAL A 132 9.68 -4.53 0.58
N TYR A 133 9.40 -4.07 1.80
CA TYR A 133 10.31 -3.17 2.51
C TYR A 133 11.13 -3.85 3.60
N ALA A 134 10.61 -4.87 4.25
CA ALA A 134 11.39 -5.57 5.26
C ALA A 134 12.48 -6.42 4.65
N SER A 135 12.33 -6.87 3.39
CA SER A 135 13.39 -7.61 2.71
C SER A 135 14.66 -6.79 2.52
N GLU A 136 14.52 -5.49 2.29
CA GLU A 136 15.65 -4.58 2.18
C GLU A 136 16.41 -4.49 3.50
N GLN A 137 15.68 -4.37 4.60
CA GLN A 137 16.28 -4.36 5.93
C GLN A 137 16.92 -5.69 6.25
N SER A 138 16.31 -6.79 5.84
CA SER A 138 16.86 -8.12 6.02
C SER A 138 18.19 -8.30 5.29
N GLU A 139 18.30 -7.78 4.09
CA GLU A 139 19.55 -7.83 3.33
C GLU A 139 20.67 -7.10 4.05
N ILE A 140 20.38 -5.92 4.61
CA ILE A 140 21.38 -5.15 5.35
C ILE A 140 21.81 -5.90 6.61
N LEU A 141 20.88 -6.48 7.35
CA LEU A 141 21.17 -7.25 8.55
C LEU A 141 21.93 -8.53 8.24
N THR A 142 21.53 -9.22 7.19
CA THR A 142 22.15 -10.47 6.77
C THR A 142 23.59 -10.26 6.31
N TRP A 143 23.90 -9.11 5.79
CA TRP A 143 25.25 -8.79 5.35
C TRP A 143 26.25 -8.85 6.51
N ASN A 144 25.83 -8.48 7.71
CA ASN A 144 26.65 -8.51 8.90
C ASN A 144 26.81 -9.90 9.51
N ASP A 145 25.79 -10.77 9.32
CA ASP A 145 25.74 -12.11 9.87
C ASP A 145 25.58 -13.17 8.78
N ALA A 146 26.20 -12.96 7.65
CA ALA A 146 25.91 -13.67 6.41
C ALA A 146 25.91 -15.19 6.54
N THR A 147 26.87 -15.76 7.26
CA THR A 147 27.03 -17.22 7.30
C THR A 147 25.87 -17.90 8.00
N LEU A 148 25.42 -17.34 9.11
CA LEU A 148 24.33 -17.94 9.89
C LEU A 148 23.01 -17.87 9.18
N HIS A 149 22.73 -16.76 8.54
CA HIS A 149 21.42 -16.52 7.94
C HIS A 149 21.23 -17.18 6.59
N LEU A 150 22.31 -17.43 5.87
CA LEU A 150 22.22 -18.12 4.61
C LEU A 150 21.70 -19.55 4.77
N GLU A 151 22.15 -20.25 5.79
CA GLU A 151 21.66 -21.60 6.04
C GLU A 151 20.20 -21.61 6.43
N SER A 152 19.77 -20.66 7.26
CA SER A 152 18.38 -20.57 7.69
C SER A 152 17.44 -20.25 6.54
N SER A 153 17.84 -19.38 5.65
CA SER A 153 16.99 -18.93 4.56
C SER A 153 16.85 -19.96 3.44
N MET A 154 17.68 -20.96 3.40
CA MET A 154 17.63 -21.99 2.38
C MET A 154 16.67 -23.13 2.73
N ILE A 155 16.16 -23.12 3.93
CA ILE A 155 15.16 -24.08 4.38
C ILE A 155 13.76 -23.52 4.19
#